data_f05005d8fda86f0d2b25c4b9d44fcb68
#
_entry.id   f05005d8fda86f0d2b25c4b9d44fcb68
#
_cell.length_a   1.000
_cell.length_b   1.000
_cell.length_c   1.000
_cell.angle_alpha   90.00
_cell.angle_beta   90.00
_cell.angle_gamma   90.00
#
_symmetry.space_group_name_H-M   'P 1'
#
loop_
_entity.id
_entity.type
_entity.pdbx_description
1 polymer ?
#
loop_
_entity_poly.entity_id
_entity_poly.type
_entity_poly.pdbx_seq_one_letter_code
_entity_poly.pdbx_strand_id
1 'polypeptide(L)'
;PTRVNEGQTVLTNGVNVGARPGTPAAPGPLPGGAHVLDVQPGQGLRLQIVNCATTRYFRLVLTDNSGIQIPLRRIGGEGGLLDNVVEEGGVVDGFDFKYGQGEILVPTASRADVVAAIPDTAMGTLTLWTRDFERTGQGYSRIPTVPVMHLNVTGAPVAPAYTIPVGAQLRAKFP
;
A
#
# COMPACT_ATOMS: atom_id res chain seq x y z
N PRO A 1 -18.32 12.64 25.08
CA PRO A 1 -17.52 11.58 24.46
C PRO A 1 -16.39 12.23 23.68
N THR A 2 -15.17 11.94 24.09
CA THR A 2 -13.97 12.45 23.42
C THR A 2 -13.92 11.79 22.05
N ARG A 3 -14.22 12.54 21.00
CA ARG A 3 -13.99 12.07 19.63
C ARG A 3 -12.49 11.92 19.46
N VAL A 4 -12.03 10.73 19.19
CA VAL A 4 -10.65 10.53 18.74
C VAL A 4 -10.54 11.19 17.38
N ASN A 5 -9.94 12.38 17.33
CA ASN A 5 -9.66 13.03 16.07
C ASN A 5 -8.54 12.24 15.37
N GLU A 6 -8.92 11.38 14.45
CA GLU A 6 -7.95 10.76 13.57
C GLU A 6 -7.27 11.84 12.74
N GLY A 7 -5.95 11.89 12.78
CA GLY A 7 -5.16 12.81 11.99
C GLY A 7 -5.52 12.68 10.50
N GLN A 8 -5.63 13.79 9.82
CA GLN A 8 -6.03 13.85 8.40
C GLN A 8 -4.87 14.17 7.48
N THR A 9 -3.73 14.51 8.05
CA THR A 9 -2.48 14.71 7.33
C THR A 9 -1.75 13.39 7.22
N VAL A 10 -1.35 13.04 6.01
CA VAL A 10 -0.57 11.83 5.74
C VAL A 10 0.88 12.23 5.52
N LEU A 11 1.77 11.59 6.26
CA LEU A 11 3.22 11.75 6.11
C LEU A 11 3.83 10.45 5.60
N THR A 12 4.73 10.55 4.62
CA THR A 12 5.60 9.45 4.19
C THR A 12 7.05 9.86 4.43
N ASN A 13 7.77 9.09 5.26
CA ASN A 13 9.15 9.41 5.64
C ASN A 13 9.32 10.85 6.16
N GLY A 14 8.33 11.34 6.92
CA GLY A 14 8.33 12.70 7.46
C GLY A 14 7.87 13.79 6.49
N VAL A 15 7.65 13.46 5.22
CA VAL A 15 7.17 14.42 4.21
C VAL A 15 5.65 14.38 4.15
N ASN A 16 5.01 15.56 4.18
CA ASN A 16 3.56 15.68 4.00
C ASN A 16 3.18 15.38 2.54
N VAL A 17 2.41 14.33 2.34
CA VAL A 17 1.97 13.89 1.00
C VAL A 17 0.52 14.21 0.71
N GLY A 18 -0.21 14.66 1.72
CA GLY A 18 -1.58 15.12 1.55
C GLY A 18 -2.32 15.28 2.86
N ALA A 19 -3.38 16.05 2.82
CA ALA A 19 -4.26 16.26 3.95
C ALA A 19 -5.69 16.50 3.47
N ARG A 20 -6.64 16.38 4.38
CA ARG A 20 -7.97 16.90 4.14
C ARG A 20 -7.94 18.40 4.42
N PRO A 21 -8.12 19.28 3.43
CA PRO A 21 -8.31 20.70 3.72
C PRO A 21 -9.66 20.88 4.40
N GLY A 22 -9.67 21.45 5.57
CA GLY A 22 -10.78 22.01 6.36
C GLY A 22 -12.19 21.43 6.30
N THR A 23 -12.59 20.75 5.25
CA THR A 23 -13.91 20.12 5.10
C THR A 23 -13.82 18.67 4.62
N PRO A 24 -14.73 17.79 5.08
CA PRO A 24 -14.78 16.40 4.63
C PRO A 24 -15.01 16.24 3.12
N ALA A 25 -15.52 17.27 2.45
CA ALA A 25 -16.00 17.19 1.08
C ALA A 25 -14.94 17.49 0.01
N ALA A 26 -13.80 18.07 0.39
CA ALA A 26 -12.77 18.47 -0.56
C ALA A 26 -11.38 18.03 -0.07
N PRO A 27 -11.04 16.74 -0.20
CA PRO A 27 -9.68 16.30 0.01
C PRO A 27 -8.83 16.83 -1.15
N GLY A 28 -7.75 17.51 -0.84
CA GLY A 28 -6.80 17.95 -1.86
C GLY A 28 -5.41 17.43 -1.55
N PRO A 29 -4.62 17.08 -2.56
CA PRO A 29 -3.19 16.88 -2.36
C PRO A 29 -2.60 18.23 -1.90
N LEU A 30 -1.84 18.21 -0.82
CA LEU A 30 -1.00 19.35 -0.49
C LEU A 30 0.24 19.34 -1.40
N PRO A 31 0.69 20.49 -1.85
CA PRO A 31 1.95 20.59 -2.56
C PRO A 31 3.08 20.21 -1.59
N GLY A 32 3.76 19.14 -1.86
CA GLY A 32 4.86 18.64 -1.03
C GLY A 32 5.47 17.38 -1.60
N GLY A 33 4.75 16.76 -2.48
CA GLY A 33 5.22 15.66 -3.31
C GLY A 33 5.46 14.36 -2.54
N ALA A 34 4.76 13.34 -2.94
CA ALA A 34 5.13 11.97 -2.59
C ALA A 34 6.55 11.69 -3.08
N HIS A 35 7.30 10.89 -2.32
CA HIS A 35 8.61 10.41 -2.73
C HIS A 35 8.53 9.71 -4.10
N VAL A 36 9.52 9.96 -4.96
CA VAL A 36 9.62 9.33 -6.28
C VAL A 36 10.79 8.36 -6.27
N LEU A 37 10.55 7.13 -6.70
CA LEU A 37 11.56 6.09 -6.87
C LEU A 37 11.57 5.64 -8.33
N ASP A 38 12.74 5.56 -8.95
CA ASP A 38 12.89 5.01 -10.30
C ASP A 38 12.84 3.47 -10.24
N VAL A 39 12.08 2.88 -11.16
CA VAL A 39 11.95 1.44 -11.33
C VAL A 39 12.01 1.08 -12.81
N GLN A 40 12.41 -0.16 -13.13
CA GLN A 40 12.41 -0.65 -14.50
C GLN A 40 11.15 -1.50 -14.77
N PRO A 41 10.65 -1.53 -16.01
CA PRO A 41 9.64 -2.51 -16.41
C PRO A 41 10.16 -3.93 -16.12
N GLY A 42 9.30 -4.83 -15.63
CA GLY A 42 9.67 -6.19 -15.26
C GLY A 42 10.45 -6.33 -13.95
N GLN A 43 10.77 -5.25 -13.26
CA GLN A 43 11.51 -5.28 -11.98
C GLN A 43 10.64 -5.78 -10.83
N GLY A 44 11.25 -6.48 -9.87
CA GLY A 44 10.66 -6.75 -8.55
C GLY A 44 10.86 -5.55 -7.62
N LEU A 45 9.81 -5.15 -6.93
CA LEU A 45 9.85 -4.11 -5.91
C LEU A 45 9.53 -4.74 -4.55
N ARG A 46 10.37 -4.48 -3.54
CA ARG A 46 10.08 -4.82 -2.15
C ARG A 46 9.91 -3.54 -1.34
N LEU A 47 8.82 -3.46 -0.60
CA LEU A 47 8.51 -2.37 0.30
C LEU A 47 8.42 -2.87 1.74
N GLN A 48 9.20 -2.27 2.62
CA GLN A 48 9.10 -2.45 4.06
C GLN A 48 8.37 -1.24 4.65
N ILE A 49 7.16 -1.46 5.10
CA ILE A 49 6.22 -0.41 5.50
C ILE A 49 6.04 -0.46 7.02
N VAL A 50 6.17 0.69 7.67
CA VAL A 50 5.87 0.87 9.09
C VAL A 50 4.79 1.92 9.23
N ASN A 51 3.66 1.56 9.85
CA ASN A 51 2.63 2.52 10.18
C ASN A 51 2.88 3.09 11.58
N CYS A 52 3.42 4.31 11.64
CA CYS A 52 3.68 5.03 12.89
C CYS A 52 2.51 5.94 13.33
N ALA A 53 1.37 5.88 12.67
CA ALA A 53 0.20 6.66 13.08
C ALA A 53 -0.40 6.09 14.39
N THR A 54 -0.93 6.98 15.23
CA THR A 54 -1.51 6.59 16.53
C THR A 54 -2.88 5.93 16.40
N THR A 55 -3.65 6.30 15.37
CA THR A 55 -5.05 5.85 15.23
C THR A 55 -5.41 5.44 13.81
N ARG A 56 -4.56 5.75 12.82
CA ARG A 56 -4.88 5.62 11.41
C ARG A 56 -4.49 4.26 10.86
N TYR A 57 -5.43 3.56 10.23
CA TYR A 57 -5.14 2.41 9.38
C TYR A 57 -4.85 2.89 7.96
N PHE A 58 -3.85 2.34 7.32
CA PHE A 58 -3.55 2.60 5.92
C PHE A 58 -3.93 1.40 5.06
N ARG A 59 -4.85 1.62 4.16
CA ARG A 59 -5.20 0.69 3.09
C ARG A 59 -4.44 1.12 1.85
N LEU A 60 -3.44 0.35 1.47
CA LEU A 60 -2.50 0.69 0.40
C LEU A 60 -2.83 -0.06 -0.89
N VAL A 61 -2.81 0.65 -2.00
CA VAL A 61 -3.00 0.10 -3.33
C VAL A 61 -1.98 0.70 -4.29
N LEU A 62 -1.36 -0.15 -5.10
CA LEU A 62 -0.48 0.28 -6.19
C LEU A 62 -1.27 0.25 -7.50
N THR A 63 -1.24 1.34 -8.28
CA THR A 63 -1.87 1.41 -9.59
C THR A 63 -0.93 1.99 -10.63
N ASP A 64 -1.19 1.69 -11.88
CA ASP A 64 -0.64 2.45 -12.99
C ASP A 64 -1.36 3.81 -13.17
N ASN A 65 -0.93 4.58 -14.16
CA ASN A 65 -1.51 5.89 -14.49
C ASN A 65 -2.93 5.80 -15.11
N SER A 66 -3.37 4.61 -15.51
CA SER A 66 -4.74 4.34 -15.96
C SER A 66 -5.64 3.88 -14.82
N GLY A 67 -5.09 3.72 -13.61
CA GLY A 67 -5.81 3.25 -12.44
C GLY A 67 -5.91 1.72 -12.34
N ILE A 68 -5.21 0.98 -13.22
CA ILE A 68 -5.17 -0.48 -13.16
C ILE A 68 -4.28 -0.89 -11.99
N GLN A 69 -4.80 -1.77 -11.14
CA GLN A 69 -4.11 -2.23 -9.95
C GLN A 69 -2.96 -3.19 -10.29
N ILE A 70 -1.83 -2.98 -9.63
CA ILE A 70 -0.71 -3.91 -9.57
C ILE A 70 -0.75 -4.58 -8.20
N PRO A 71 -0.98 -5.89 -8.10
CA PRO A 71 -1.17 -6.54 -6.80
C PRO A 71 0.06 -6.41 -5.90
N LEU A 72 -0.18 -6.04 -4.65
CA LEU A 72 0.80 -6.10 -3.57
C LEU A 72 0.68 -7.47 -2.89
N ARG A 73 1.79 -8.15 -2.66
CA ARG A 73 1.83 -9.45 -2.02
C ARG A 73 2.62 -9.37 -0.73
N ARG A 74 2.02 -9.81 0.35
CA ARG A 74 2.68 -9.83 1.65
C ARG A 74 3.63 -11.01 1.72
N ILE A 75 4.86 -10.72 2.14
CA ILE A 75 5.91 -11.71 2.39
C ILE A 75 6.32 -11.72 3.85
N GLY A 76 5.95 -10.71 4.62
CA GLY A 76 6.32 -10.60 6.02
C GLY A 76 5.56 -9.52 6.77
N GLY A 77 5.86 -9.41 8.05
CA GLY A 77 5.26 -8.44 8.97
C GLY A 77 5.99 -8.41 10.31
N GLU A 78 5.24 -8.42 11.39
CA GLU A 78 5.74 -8.20 12.75
C GLU A 78 6.80 -9.22 13.20
N GLY A 79 6.64 -10.48 12.82
CA GLY A 79 7.51 -11.59 13.22
C GLY A 79 8.57 -11.99 12.17
N GLY A 80 8.72 -11.21 11.09
CA GLY A 80 9.60 -11.54 9.98
C GLY A 80 8.87 -12.10 8.76
N LEU A 81 9.54 -12.98 8.01
CA LEU A 81 8.95 -13.58 6.81
C LEU A 81 7.82 -14.56 7.15
N LEU A 82 6.79 -14.55 6.34
CA LEU A 82 5.74 -15.57 6.33
C LEU A 82 6.30 -16.90 5.79
N ASP A 83 5.55 -17.98 5.94
CA ASP A 83 5.91 -19.25 5.32
C ASP A 83 5.75 -19.21 3.81
N ASN A 84 4.69 -18.56 3.36
CA ASN A 84 4.35 -18.45 1.95
C ASN A 84 3.94 -17.03 1.59
N VAL A 85 4.05 -16.69 0.31
CA VAL A 85 3.55 -15.44 -0.26
C VAL A 85 2.03 -15.39 -0.17
N VAL A 86 1.48 -14.29 0.34
CA VAL A 86 0.04 -14.07 0.50
C VAL A 86 -0.42 -12.85 -0.29
N GLU A 87 -1.52 -12.98 -1.01
CA GLU A 87 -2.25 -11.86 -1.59
C GLU A 87 -3.50 -11.62 -0.73
N GLU A 88 -3.51 -10.51 0.00
CA GLU A 88 -4.55 -10.17 0.97
C GLU A 88 -5.76 -9.51 0.32
N GLY A 89 -6.84 -9.41 1.10
CA GLY A 89 -8.05 -8.71 0.70
C GLY A 89 -9.04 -9.56 -0.09
N GLY A 90 -10.12 -8.93 -0.53
CA GLY A 90 -11.20 -9.61 -1.23
C GLY A 90 -12.03 -10.51 -0.31
N VAL A 91 -12.56 -11.59 -0.88
CA VAL A 91 -13.32 -12.61 -0.16
C VAL A 91 -12.55 -13.92 -0.22
N VAL A 92 -12.18 -14.46 0.94
CA VAL A 92 -11.45 -15.72 1.05
C VAL A 92 -12.23 -16.64 1.99
N ASP A 93 -12.58 -17.82 1.51
CA ASP A 93 -13.33 -18.83 2.25
C ASP A 93 -14.63 -18.28 2.90
N GLY A 94 -15.30 -17.36 2.19
CA GLY A 94 -16.51 -16.71 2.67
C GLY A 94 -16.30 -15.53 3.63
N PHE A 95 -15.07 -15.24 4.02
CA PHE A 95 -14.72 -14.08 4.82
C PHE A 95 -14.39 -12.87 3.93
N ASP A 96 -15.14 -11.77 4.11
CA ASP A 96 -14.94 -10.51 3.40
C ASP A 96 -14.02 -9.59 4.22
N PHE A 97 -12.83 -9.34 3.70
CA PHE A 97 -11.82 -8.47 4.32
C PHE A 97 -12.17 -6.98 4.32
N LYS A 98 -13.21 -6.57 3.61
CA LYS A 98 -13.65 -5.16 3.46
C LYS A 98 -12.65 -4.26 2.74
N TYR A 99 -11.67 -4.84 2.06
CA TYR A 99 -10.77 -4.16 1.13
C TYR A 99 -10.44 -5.08 -0.04
N GLY A 100 -9.96 -4.48 -1.16
CA GLY A 100 -9.76 -5.22 -2.40
C GLY A 100 -8.63 -6.24 -2.33
N GLN A 101 -8.76 -7.31 -3.09
CA GLN A 101 -7.69 -8.30 -3.25
C GLN A 101 -6.44 -7.63 -3.85
N GLY A 102 -5.25 -7.97 -3.36
CA GLY A 102 -3.98 -7.37 -3.77
C GLY A 102 -3.74 -5.98 -3.20
N GLU A 103 -4.60 -5.48 -2.32
CA GLU A 103 -4.34 -4.33 -1.46
C GLU A 103 -3.72 -4.79 -0.13
N ILE A 104 -3.08 -3.88 0.60
CA ILE A 104 -2.49 -4.18 1.90
C ILE A 104 -3.11 -3.28 2.96
N LEU A 105 -3.65 -3.88 4.01
CA LEU A 105 -4.07 -3.15 5.20
C LEU A 105 -2.94 -3.14 6.23
N VAL A 106 -2.53 -1.93 6.65
CA VAL A 106 -1.51 -1.73 7.68
C VAL A 106 -2.13 -1.01 8.87
N PRO A 107 -2.55 -1.74 9.91
CA PRO A 107 -3.05 -1.16 11.14
C PRO A 107 -2.02 -0.25 11.83
N THR A 108 -2.47 0.48 12.86
CA THR A 108 -1.58 1.32 13.68
C THR A 108 -0.50 0.49 14.36
N ALA A 109 0.70 1.03 14.45
CA ALA A 109 1.90 0.39 15.03
C ALA A 109 2.31 -0.92 14.35
N SER A 110 1.73 -1.26 13.18
CA SER A 110 2.04 -2.47 12.44
C SER A 110 3.09 -2.25 11.36
N ARG A 111 3.71 -3.36 10.97
CA ARG A 111 4.63 -3.45 9.83
C ARG A 111 4.10 -4.38 8.77
N ALA A 112 4.44 -4.07 7.54
CA ALA A 112 4.18 -4.92 6.39
C ALA A 112 5.43 -5.00 5.51
N ASP A 113 5.82 -6.21 5.17
CA ASP A 113 6.86 -6.48 4.18
C ASP A 113 6.17 -7.05 2.94
N VAL A 114 6.17 -6.28 1.88
CA VAL A 114 5.40 -6.59 0.68
C VAL A 114 6.26 -6.54 -0.57
N VAL A 115 5.85 -7.28 -1.57
CA VAL A 115 6.48 -7.26 -2.89
C VAL A 115 5.44 -6.98 -3.97
N ALA A 116 5.89 -6.32 -5.04
CA ALA A 116 5.14 -6.14 -6.26
C ALA A 116 6.00 -6.56 -7.46
N ALA A 117 5.40 -7.21 -8.43
CA ALA A 117 6.02 -7.42 -9.73
C ALA A 117 5.58 -6.28 -10.66
N ILE A 118 6.51 -5.41 -11.03
CA ILE A 118 6.24 -4.34 -11.98
C ILE A 118 6.03 -5.00 -13.35
N PRO A 119 4.89 -4.75 -14.03
CA PRO A 119 4.68 -5.31 -15.36
C PRO A 119 5.82 -4.96 -16.31
N ASP A 120 6.21 -5.89 -17.18
CA ASP A 120 7.24 -5.65 -18.20
C ASP A 120 6.80 -4.65 -19.28
N THR A 121 5.49 -4.43 -19.37
CA THR A 121 4.85 -3.43 -20.22
C THR A 121 4.58 -2.10 -19.50
N ALA A 122 4.96 -1.98 -18.22
CA ALA A 122 4.71 -0.76 -17.45
C ALA A 122 5.40 0.44 -18.07
N MET A 123 4.71 1.59 -18.06
CA MET A 123 5.20 2.87 -18.57
C MET A 123 4.69 4.02 -17.70
N GLY A 124 5.43 5.13 -17.70
CA GLY A 124 5.03 6.35 -17.01
C GLY A 124 5.17 6.24 -15.51
N THR A 125 4.18 6.70 -14.77
CA THR A 125 4.22 6.75 -13.32
C THR A 125 3.24 5.76 -12.72
N LEU A 126 3.74 4.86 -11.85
CA LEU A 126 2.90 4.05 -10.98
C LEU A 126 2.76 4.80 -9.66
N THR A 127 1.63 4.65 -8.99
CA THR A 127 1.39 5.35 -7.73
C THR A 127 0.91 4.40 -6.65
N LEU A 128 1.59 4.42 -5.52
CA LEU A 128 1.12 3.80 -4.29
C LEU A 128 0.22 4.81 -3.58
N TRP A 129 -1.05 4.45 -3.45
CA TRP A 129 -2.07 5.27 -2.81
C TRP A 129 -2.36 4.77 -1.40
N THR A 130 -2.72 5.68 -0.49
CA THR A 130 -3.51 5.31 0.67
C THR A 130 -4.98 5.55 0.38
N ARG A 131 -5.81 4.57 0.70
CA ARG A 131 -7.27 4.65 0.65
C ARG A 131 -7.85 4.62 2.04
N ASP A 132 -9.08 5.08 2.15
CA ASP A 132 -9.82 4.97 3.39
C ASP A 132 -10.14 3.50 3.72
N PHE A 133 -10.05 3.16 5.00
CA PHE A 133 -10.55 1.90 5.53
C PHE A 133 -11.60 2.21 6.59
N GLU A 134 -12.85 1.94 6.27
CA GLU A 134 -13.96 2.19 7.16
C GLU A 134 -13.91 1.23 8.35
N ARG A 135 -13.80 1.81 9.53
CA ARG A 135 -13.90 1.08 10.81
C ARG A 135 -15.25 1.40 11.44
N THR A 136 -15.87 0.39 12.02
CA THR A 136 -17.10 0.58 12.80
C THR A 136 -16.77 1.29 14.11
N GLY A 137 -17.52 2.33 14.45
CA GLY A 137 -17.38 3.02 15.74
C GLY A 137 -17.64 4.52 15.66
N GLN A 138 -17.79 5.13 16.82
CA GLN A 138 -17.96 6.58 16.93
C GLN A 138 -16.60 7.28 16.75
N GLY A 139 -16.61 8.40 16.02
CA GLY A 139 -15.41 9.23 15.84
C GLY A 139 -14.58 8.91 14.61
N TYR A 140 -15.03 7.96 13.77
CA TYR A 140 -14.40 7.69 12.51
C TYR A 140 -14.47 8.92 11.58
N SER A 141 -13.33 9.28 11.02
CA SER A 141 -13.22 10.32 10.00
C SER A 141 -12.56 9.75 8.75
N ARG A 142 -13.23 9.87 7.60
CA ARG A 142 -12.67 9.46 6.32
C ARG A 142 -11.33 10.13 6.06
N ILE A 143 -10.33 9.35 5.66
CA ILE A 143 -9.09 9.91 5.10
C ILE A 143 -9.23 10.16 3.60
N PRO A 144 -8.56 11.22 3.11
CA PRO A 144 -8.43 11.41 1.67
C PRO A 144 -7.60 10.29 1.06
N THR A 145 -7.91 9.93 -0.18
CA THR A 145 -7.02 9.14 -1.02
C THR A 145 -5.89 10.06 -1.47
N VAL A 146 -4.67 9.76 -1.06
CA VAL A 146 -3.49 10.56 -1.42
C VAL A 146 -2.36 9.63 -1.88
N PRO A 147 -1.48 10.09 -2.78
CA PRO A 147 -0.29 9.34 -3.15
C PRO A 147 0.68 9.33 -1.97
N VAL A 148 1.14 8.15 -1.56
CA VAL A 148 2.20 8.02 -0.55
C VAL A 148 3.58 7.86 -1.18
N MET A 149 3.63 7.37 -2.42
CA MET A 149 4.84 7.22 -3.20
C MET A 149 4.51 7.14 -4.69
N HIS A 150 5.40 7.65 -5.54
CA HIS A 150 5.39 7.44 -6.97
C HIS A 150 6.56 6.55 -7.39
N LEU A 151 6.32 5.71 -8.39
CA LEU A 151 7.36 4.94 -9.07
C LEU A 151 7.45 5.46 -10.50
N ASN A 152 8.57 6.04 -10.85
CA ASN A 152 8.84 6.49 -12.21
C ASN A 152 9.42 5.33 -13.01
N VAL A 153 8.66 4.83 -13.98
CA VAL A 153 9.08 3.69 -14.79
C VAL A 153 10.04 4.18 -15.86
N THR A 154 11.29 3.75 -15.79
CA THR A 154 12.36 4.20 -16.69
C THR A 154 13.32 3.06 -17.02
N GLY A 155 14.09 3.22 -18.10
CA GLY A 155 15.06 2.23 -18.54
C GLY A 155 14.48 1.09 -19.37
N ALA A 156 15.34 0.16 -19.74
CA ALA A 156 14.95 -1.05 -20.48
C ALA A 156 14.29 -2.08 -19.56
N PRO A 157 13.36 -2.90 -20.08
CA PRO A 157 12.75 -3.97 -19.30
C PRO A 157 13.80 -4.95 -18.77
N VAL A 158 13.60 -5.38 -17.52
CA VAL A 158 14.40 -6.45 -16.91
C VAL A 158 14.00 -7.79 -17.52
N ALA A 159 14.98 -8.58 -17.91
CA ALA A 159 14.76 -9.91 -18.48
C ALA A 159 15.60 -10.98 -17.74
N PRO A 160 14.99 -12.08 -17.27
CA PRO A 160 13.54 -12.32 -17.25
C PRO A 160 12.81 -11.39 -16.26
N ALA A 161 11.55 -11.07 -16.56
CA ALA A 161 10.74 -10.26 -15.67
C ALA A 161 10.56 -10.96 -14.31
N TYR A 162 10.59 -10.17 -13.24
CA TYR A 162 10.37 -10.68 -11.88
C TYR A 162 8.96 -11.21 -11.72
N THR A 163 8.86 -12.38 -11.14
CA THR A 163 7.57 -12.99 -10.78
C THR A 163 7.64 -13.53 -9.37
N ILE A 164 6.53 -13.43 -8.64
CA ILE A 164 6.40 -14.05 -7.33
C ILE A 164 4.99 -14.63 -7.19
N PRO A 165 4.79 -15.93 -7.41
CA PRO A 165 3.49 -16.56 -7.31
C PRO A 165 2.92 -16.48 -5.89
N VAL A 166 1.60 -16.31 -5.78
CA VAL A 166 0.88 -16.50 -4.51
C VAL A 166 1.09 -17.95 -4.06
N GLY A 167 1.34 -18.14 -2.77
CA GLY A 167 1.65 -19.47 -2.20
C GLY A 167 3.11 -19.91 -2.36
N ALA A 168 3.96 -19.12 -3.06
CA ALA A 168 5.39 -19.45 -3.13
C ALA A 168 6.01 -19.52 -1.73
N GLN A 169 6.78 -20.56 -1.47
CA GLN A 169 7.43 -20.79 -0.18
C GLN A 169 8.55 -19.75 0.03
N LEU A 170 8.55 -19.09 1.19
CA LEU A 170 9.51 -18.05 1.56
C LEU A 170 10.59 -18.54 2.51
N ARG A 171 10.30 -19.54 3.31
CA ARG A 171 11.26 -20.13 4.24
C ARG A 171 11.09 -21.65 4.29
N ALA A 172 12.18 -22.34 4.62
CA ALA A 172 12.12 -23.79 4.81
C ALA A 172 11.15 -24.11 5.95
N LYS A 173 10.29 -25.11 5.73
CA LYS A 173 9.50 -25.68 6.82
C LYS A 173 10.45 -26.43 7.74
N PHE A 174 10.37 -26.16 9.03
CA PHE A 174 11.03 -27.01 10.00
C PHE A 174 10.36 -28.40 9.98
N PRO A 175 11.15 -29.48 10.04
CA PRO A 175 10.61 -30.82 10.09
C PRO A 175 9.76 -31.06 11.35
#